data_e4e7673374e541ac46bd722bc7708497
#
_entry.id   e4e7673374e541ac46bd722bc7708497
#
_cell.length_a   1.000
_cell.length_b   1.000
_cell.length_c   1.000
_cell.angle_alpha   90.00
_cell.angle_beta   90.00
_cell.angle_gamma   90.00
#
_symmetry.space_group_name_H-M   'P 1'
#
loop_
_entity.id
_entity.type
_entity.pdbx_description
1 polymer ?
#
loop_
_entity_poly.entity_id
_entity_poly.type
_entity_poly.pdbx_seq_one_letter_code
_entity_poly.pdbx_strand_id
1 'polypeptide(L)'
;TKGTPQGGIISPLLANIVLNELDQWVDSQWQDNPVTAKYKTSINANGSINKSNAYKFMRRTNLKEMYIVRYADDFRIFCRTKDEAERTMKAVTQWLLEPLHLEVSPTKTKIVNVKHRYSEFLGFKMKVFRRADKYVIKSHVGDKQLEHARQKLVTQAKNIIHPRKEKHERGEISLYNSIVVGLQDYYRIATCISEDCSSLGRSVMTVLTNGLKERQGSRLVRNGRKLTVFESQKYGKSKSLRYAKGTDEPVYPISYIRHSIPLSRKRAINCYTPAGRKGLHDNLKINV
;
A
#
# COMPACT_ATOMS: atom_id res chain seq x y z
N THR A 1 11.13 -13.20 31.16
CA THR A 1 10.21 -12.77 30.06
C THR A 1 11.08 -12.32 28.90
N LYS A 2 10.97 -13.00 27.74
CA LYS A 2 11.64 -12.60 26.48
C LYS A 2 10.74 -11.60 25.73
N GLY A 3 11.34 -10.55 25.17
CA GLY A 3 10.67 -9.59 24.28
C GLY A 3 10.39 -8.23 24.92
N THR A 4 9.86 -7.32 24.12
CA THR A 4 9.43 -5.99 24.57
C THR A 4 7.92 -5.99 24.85
N PRO A 5 7.43 -5.14 25.80
CA PRO A 5 6.01 -5.04 26.05
C PRO A 5 5.24 -4.68 24.78
N GLN A 6 4.17 -5.41 24.47
CA GLN A 6 3.33 -5.13 23.33
C GLN A 6 2.59 -3.79 23.53
N GLY A 7 2.68 -2.87 22.56
CA GLY A 7 2.06 -1.55 22.65
C GLY A 7 2.92 -0.45 23.26
N GLY A 8 4.17 -0.72 23.62
CA GLY A 8 5.09 0.32 24.08
C GLY A 8 5.46 1.31 22.96
N ILE A 9 5.50 2.61 23.28
CA ILE A 9 5.82 3.69 22.30
C ILE A 9 7.20 3.49 21.65
N ILE A 10 8.15 2.97 22.39
CA ILE A 10 9.56 2.76 21.94
C ILE A 10 9.72 1.43 21.20
N SER A 11 8.82 0.45 21.40
CA SER A 11 8.96 -0.89 20.82
C SER A 11 9.19 -0.93 19.31
N PRO A 12 8.49 -0.12 18.48
CA PRO A 12 8.75 -0.09 17.03
C PRO A 12 10.14 0.46 16.69
N LEU A 13 10.65 1.41 17.47
CA LEU A 13 11.98 1.98 17.26
C LEU A 13 13.06 0.93 17.58
N LEU A 14 12.96 0.27 18.73
CA LEU A 14 13.89 -0.79 19.13
C LEU A 14 13.89 -1.95 18.14
N ALA A 15 12.71 -2.41 17.72
CA ALA A 15 12.57 -3.44 16.69
C ALA A 15 13.25 -3.04 15.37
N ASN A 16 13.14 -1.78 14.97
CA ASN A 16 13.80 -1.28 13.76
C ASN A 16 15.32 -1.20 13.90
N ILE A 17 15.84 -0.83 15.08
CA ILE A 17 17.30 -0.81 15.36
C ILE A 17 17.85 -2.24 15.27
N VAL A 18 17.23 -3.20 15.96
CA VAL A 18 17.69 -4.61 15.97
C VAL A 18 17.61 -5.23 14.58
N LEU A 19 16.49 -5.07 13.88
CA LEU A 19 16.30 -5.66 12.56
C LEU A 19 17.03 -4.92 11.42
N ASN A 20 17.60 -3.74 11.68
CA ASN A 20 18.50 -3.08 10.74
C ASN A 20 19.75 -3.94 10.45
N GLU A 21 20.20 -4.73 11.42
CA GLU A 21 21.29 -5.69 11.22
C GLU A 21 20.91 -6.74 10.15
N LEU A 22 19.66 -7.21 10.14
CA LEU A 22 19.15 -8.10 9.09
C LEU A 22 19.17 -7.40 7.72
N ASP A 23 18.73 -6.15 7.66
CA ASP A 23 18.71 -5.39 6.40
C ASP A 23 20.12 -5.26 5.83
N GLN A 24 21.09 -4.86 6.66
CA GLN A 24 22.50 -4.73 6.26
C GLN A 24 23.12 -6.08 5.87
N TRP A 25 22.81 -7.14 6.62
CA TRP A 25 23.31 -8.47 6.27
C TRP A 25 22.76 -8.93 4.91
N VAL A 26 21.47 -8.79 4.64
CA VAL A 26 20.88 -9.16 3.34
C VAL A 26 21.46 -8.30 2.20
N ASP A 27 21.62 -6.99 2.41
CA ASP A 27 22.20 -6.10 1.42
C ASP A 27 23.66 -6.42 1.11
N SER A 28 24.44 -6.85 2.11
CA SER A 28 25.83 -7.30 1.93
C SER A 28 25.96 -8.57 1.08
N GLN A 29 24.91 -9.39 1.03
CA GLN A 29 24.91 -10.61 0.21
C GLN A 29 24.77 -10.30 -1.29
N TRP A 30 24.18 -9.16 -1.66
CA TRP A 30 23.93 -8.79 -3.05
C TRP A 30 24.15 -7.31 -3.35
N GLN A 31 23.34 -6.41 -2.82
CA GLN A 31 23.31 -5.00 -3.25
C GLN A 31 24.61 -4.25 -2.93
N ASP A 32 25.14 -4.48 -1.72
CA ASP A 32 26.37 -3.87 -1.21
C ASP A 32 27.51 -4.89 -1.06
N ASN A 33 27.43 -5.97 -1.84
CA ASN A 33 28.50 -6.96 -1.87
C ASN A 33 29.80 -6.34 -2.38
N PRO A 34 30.95 -6.56 -1.70
CA PRO A 34 32.25 -5.98 -2.11
C PRO A 34 32.67 -6.28 -3.55
N VAL A 35 32.18 -7.38 -4.11
CA VAL A 35 32.42 -7.74 -5.51
C VAL A 35 31.84 -6.70 -6.48
N THR A 36 30.85 -5.91 -6.09
CA THR A 36 30.30 -4.83 -6.93
C THR A 36 31.35 -3.79 -7.29
N ALA A 37 32.33 -3.54 -6.40
CA ALA A 37 33.41 -2.59 -6.63
C ALA A 37 34.37 -2.99 -7.76
N LYS A 38 34.39 -4.28 -8.13
CA LYS A 38 35.21 -4.78 -9.26
C LYS A 38 34.66 -4.41 -10.61
N TYR A 39 33.41 -3.92 -10.69
CA TYR A 39 32.75 -3.63 -11.95
C TYR A 39 32.52 -2.13 -12.13
N LYS A 40 32.67 -1.64 -13.37
CA LYS A 40 32.37 -0.25 -13.70
C LYS A 40 30.92 0.09 -13.36
N THR A 41 30.74 1.12 -12.57
CA THR A 41 29.46 1.77 -12.28
C THR A 41 29.39 3.11 -13.00
N SER A 42 28.20 3.58 -13.29
CA SER A 42 27.94 4.92 -13.81
C SER A 42 27.04 5.69 -12.84
N ILE A 43 27.10 7.00 -12.91
CA ILE A 43 26.20 7.86 -12.14
C ILE A 43 25.03 8.22 -13.05
N ASN A 44 23.82 7.96 -12.57
CA ASN A 44 22.59 8.39 -13.24
C ASN A 44 22.43 9.92 -13.15
N ALA A 45 21.60 10.49 -14.03
CA ALA A 45 21.31 11.94 -14.04
C ALA A 45 20.75 12.47 -12.69
N ASN A 46 20.28 11.60 -11.83
CA ASN A 46 19.76 11.92 -10.50
C ASN A 46 20.78 11.72 -9.36
N GLY A 47 22.08 11.53 -9.69
CA GLY A 47 23.14 11.31 -8.71
C GLY A 47 23.22 9.91 -8.11
N SER A 48 22.30 8.99 -8.41
CA SER A 48 22.37 7.60 -7.92
C SER A 48 23.38 6.77 -8.70
N ILE A 49 24.05 5.84 -8.01
CA ILE A 49 24.98 4.90 -8.64
C ILE A 49 24.19 3.85 -9.43
N ASN A 50 24.48 3.71 -10.70
CA ASN A 50 23.92 2.66 -11.56
C ASN A 50 24.77 1.39 -11.43
N LYS A 51 24.28 0.42 -10.68
CA LYS A 51 24.91 -0.89 -10.46
C LYS A 51 24.46 -1.95 -11.50
N SER A 52 23.68 -1.59 -12.54
CA SER A 52 23.10 -2.55 -13.50
C SER A 52 24.15 -3.45 -14.15
N ASN A 53 25.30 -2.87 -14.50
CA ASN A 53 26.40 -3.61 -15.10
C ASN A 53 27.04 -4.58 -14.11
N ALA A 54 27.30 -4.15 -12.87
CA ALA A 54 27.80 -5.01 -11.81
C ALA A 54 26.85 -6.21 -11.59
N TYR A 55 25.56 -5.97 -11.44
CA TYR A 55 24.56 -7.03 -11.27
C TYR A 55 24.51 -8.02 -12.45
N LYS A 56 24.70 -7.53 -13.69
CA LYS A 56 24.77 -8.42 -14.86
C LYS A 56 25.93 -9.42 -14.76
N PHE A 57 27.09 -9.00 -14.31
CA PHE A 57 28.25 -9.88 -14.13
C PHE A 57 28.13 -10.74 -12.86
N MET A 58 27.65 -10.19 -11.75
CA MET A 58 27.45 -10.93 -10.51
C MET A 58 26.47 -12.11 -10.68
N ARG A 59 25.47 -11.99 -11.55
CA ARG A 59 24.55 -13.10 -11.92
C ARG A 59 25.24 -14.29 -12.56
N ARG A 60 26.47 -14.15 -13.05
CA ARG A 60 27.29 -15.23 -13.61
C ARG A 60 28.16 -15.91 -12.56
N THR A 61 28.16 -15.41 -11.34
CA THR A 61 28.89 -15.98 -10.20
C THR A 61 27.97 -16.87 -9.34
N ASN A 62 28.52 -17.44 -8.28
CA ASN A 62 27.76 -18.21 -7.30
C ASN A 62 26.99 -17.35 -6.28
N LEU A 63 27.06 -16.00 -6.40
CA LEU A 63 26.32 -15.08 -5.55
C LEU A 63 24.82 -15.22 -5.78
N LYS A 64 24.04 -15.11 -4.70
CA LYS A 64 22.57 -15.24 -4.76
C LYS A 64 21.94 -13.85 -4.85
N GLU A 65 21.21 -13.60 -5.93
CA GLU A 65 20.47 -12.34 -6.10
C GLU A 65 19.30 -12.30 -5.13
N MET A 66 19.33 -11.36 -4.19
CA MET A 66 18.28 -11.17 -3.23
C MET A 66 18.07 -9.69 -2.91
N TYR A 67 16.83 -9.33 -2.58
CA TYR A 67 16.42 -7.98 -2.20
C TYR A 67 15.43 -8.07 -1.05
N ILE A 68 15.65 -7.28 -0.01
CA ILE A 68 14.75 -7.22 1.14
C ILE A 68 13.85 -5.98 1.06
N VAL A 69 12.60 -6.14 1.46
CA VAL A 69 11.67 -5.06 1.77
C VAL A 69 11.07 -5.36 3.14
N ARG A 70 11.26 -4.48 4.10
CA ARG A 70 10.82 -4.65 5.48
C ARG A 70 9.96 -3.48 5.95
N TYR A 71 8.96 -3.81 6.75
CA TYR A 71 8.17 -2.87 7.51
C TYR A 71 8.00 -3.41 8.93
N ALA A 72 8.67 -2.81 9.89
CA ALA A 72 8.80 -3.30 11.25
C ALA A 72 9.32 -4.76 11.28
N ASP A 73 8.56 -5.70 11.80
CA ASP A 73 8.84 -7.13 11.87
C ASP A 73 8.40 -7.92 10.62
N ASP A 74 7.58 -7.31 9.76
CA ASP A 74 7.10 -7.95 8.52
C ASP A 74 8.06 -7.65 7.36
N PHE A 75 8.63 -8.68 6.74
CA PHE A 75 9.55 -8.50 5.63
C PHE A 75 9.31 -9.50 4.49
N ARG A 76 9.82 -9.15 3.31
CA ARG A 76 9.81 -9.99 2.10
C ARG A 76 11.21 -9.97 1.49
N ILE A 77 11.71 -11.14 1.15
CA ILE A 77 12.96 -11.29 0.41
C ILE A 77 12.64 -11.85 -0.97
N PHE A 78 13.07 -11.14 -1.99
CA PHE A 78 12.85 -11.52 -3.39
C PHE A 78 14.08 -12.23 -3.92
N CYS A 79 13.90 -13.46 -4.43
CA CYS A 79 14.92 -14.29 -5.05
C CYS A 79 14.51 -14.64 -6.50
N ARG A 80 15.46 -15.06 -7.32
CA ARG A 80 15.18 -15.38 -8.73
C ARG A 80 14.57 -16.76 -8.90
N THR A 81 15.04 -17.75 -8.14
CA THR A 81 14.65 -19.15 -8.26
C THR A 81 14.11 -19.67 -6.93
N LYS A 82 13.41 -20.81 -7.01
CA LYS A 82 12.91 -21.50 -5.81
C LYS A 82 14.06 -22.01 -4.93
N ASP A 83 15.09 -22.59 -5.54
CA ASP A 83 16.28 -23.09 -4.82
C ASP A 83 17.00 -21.97 -4.07
N GLU A 84 17.20 -20.81 -4.72
CA GLU A 84 17.75 -19.65 -4.05
C GLU A 84 16.87 -19.18 -2.88
N ALA A 85 15.54 -19.17 -3.04
CA ALA A 85 14.63 -18.79 -1.97
C ALA A 85 14.67 -19.77 -0.78
N GLU A 86 14.77 -21.08 -1.05
CA GLU A 86 14.89 -22.10 0.00
C GLU A 86 16.20 -21.96 0.79
N ARG A 87 17.32 -21.75 0.10
CA ARG A 87 18.62 -21.50 0.73
C ARG A 87 18.63 -20.19 1.52
N THR A 88 18.06 -19.12 0.94
CA THR A 88 17.93 -17.82 1.63
C THR A 88 17.06 -17.94 2.88
N MET A 89 15.95 -18.66 2.80
CA MET A 89 15.09 -18.89 3.97
C MET A 89 15.83 -19.59 5.11
N LYS A 90 16.60 -20.63 4.80
CA LYS A 90 17.45 -21.32 5.82
C LYS A 90 18.49 -20.38 6.41
N ALA A 91 19.22 -19.65 5.57
CA ALA A 91 20.26 -18.72 6.02
C ALA A 91 19.70 -17.58 6.88
N VAL A 92 18.58 -16.98 6.48
CA VAL A 92 17.90 -15.93 7.27
C VAL A 92 17.39 -16.47 8.60
N THR A 93 16.78 -17.65 8.60
CA THR A 93 16.28 -18.28 9.84
C THR A 93 17.43 -18.54 10.82
N GLN A 94 18.53 -19.08 10.33
CA GLN A 94 19.73 -19.33 11.15
C GLN A 94 20.36 -18.01 11.64
N TRP A 95 20.48 -17.03 10.77
CA TRP A 95 21.03 -15.72 11.10
C TRP A 95 20.18 -14.97 12.14
N LEU A 96 18.86 -15.05 12.08
CA LEU A 96 17.98 -14.46 13.09
C LEU A 96 18.09 -15.16 14.43
N LEU A 97 18.28 -16.49 14.43
CA LEU A 97 18.36 -17.30 15.64
C LEU A 97 19.69 -17.11 16.37
N GLU A 98 20.83 -17.20 15.66
CA GLU A 98 22.16 -17.21 16.26
C GLU A 98 22.53 -15.84 16.87
N PRO A 99 22.63 -14.72 16.13
CA PRO A 99 23.04 -13.45 16.72
C PRO A 99 21.92 -12.70 17.45
N LEU A 100 20.65 -12.83 17.01
CA LEU A 100 19.55 -12.05 17.57
C LEU A 100 18.63 -12.84 18.50
N HIS A 101 18.79 -14.16 18.60
CA HIS A 101 17.91 -15.06 19.36
C HIS A 101 16.43 -14.90 19.01
N LEU A 102 16.13 -14.57 17.73
CA LEU A 102 14.78 -14.40 17.20
C LEU A 102 14.35 -15.63 16.43
N GLU A 103 13.19 -16.17 16.79
CA GLU A 103 12.59 -17.31 16.11
C GLU A 103 11.62 -16.84 15.00
N VAL A 104 11.75 -17.45 13.83
CA VAL A 104 10.85 -17.20 12.70
C VAL A 104 9.59 -18.05 12.86
N SER A 105 8.41 -17.45 12.72
CA SER A 105 7.14 -18.18 12.82
C SER A 105 6.98 -19.15 11.64
N PRO A 106 6.95 -20.48 11.89
CA PRO A 106 6.82 -21.48 10.82
C PRO A 106 5.50 -21.38 10.05
N THR A 107 4.44 -20.96 10.73
CA THR A 107 3.09 -20.85 10.14
C THR A 107 2.94 -19.64 9.22
N LYS A 108 3.69 -18.56 9.46
CA LYS A 108 3.64 -17.32 8.67
C LYS A 108 4.71 -17.25 7.59
N THR A 109 5.83 -17.98 7.76
CA THR A 109 6.95 -17.97 6.81
C THR A 109 6.71 -18.96 5.70
N LYS A 110 6.72 -18.47 4.47
CA LYS A 110 6.46 -19.32 3.28
C LYS A 110 7.16 -18.77 2.04
N ILE A 111 7.55 -19.67 1.14
CA ILE A 111 8.03 -19.33 -0.18
C ILE A 111 6.84 -19.27 -1.13
N VAL A 112 6.70 -18.15 -1.85
CA VAL A 112 5.61 -17.93 -2.79
C VAL A 112 6.18 -17.65 -4.18
N ASN A 113 5.76 -18.44 -5.18
CA ASN A 113 6.06 -18.12 -6.57
C ASN A 113 5.07 -17.06 -7.07
N VAL A 114 5.53 -15.83 -7.16
CA VAL A 114 4.71 -14.67 -7.55
C VAL A 114 4.21 -14.68 -9.00
N LYS A 115 4.72 -15.59 -9.86
CA LYS A 115 4.18 -15.81 -11.20
C LYS A 115 2.90 -16.66 -11.18
N HIS A 116 2.72 -17.48 -10.15
CA HIS A 116 1.59 -18.41 -10.04
C HIS A 116 0.59 -18.00 -8.98
N ARG A 117 1.06 -17.46 -7.84
CA ARG A 117 0.22 -17.12 -6.68
C ARG A 117 0.40 -15.67 -6.28
N TYR A 118 -0.62 -15.08 -5.66
CA TYR A 118 -0.50 -13.78 -5.03
C TYR A 118 0.37 -13.87 -3.76
N SER A 119 1.24 -12.88 -3.60
CA SER A 119 1.93 -12.61 -2.34
C SER A 119 1.28 -11.40 -1.67
N GLU A 120 0.95 -11.54 -0.39
CA GLU A 120 0.32 -10.47 0.39
C GLU A 120 1.37 -9.77 1.26
N PHE A 121 1.34 -8.43 1.27
CA PHE A 121 2.18 -7.59 2.11
C PHE A 121 1.50 -6.26 2.40
N LEU A 122 1.44 -5.86 3.68
CA LEU A 122 0.86 -4.59 4.14
C LEU A 122 -0.57 -4.30 3.61
N GLY A 123 -1.39 -5.33 3.54
CA GLY A 123 -2.76 -5.19 3.05
C GLY A 123 -2.92 -5.13 1.54
N PHE A 124 -1.85 -5.34 0.80
CA PHE A 124 -1.84 -5.49 -0.65
C PHE A 124 -1.52 -6.92 -1.06
N LYS A 125 -2.10 -7.37 -2.15
CA LYS A 125 -1.70 -8.61 -2.83
C LYS A 125 -1.10 -8.27 -4.18
N MET A 126 0.01 -8.93 -4.51
CA MET A 126 0.75 -8.71 -5.76
C MET A 126 1.04 -10.02 -6.47
N LYS A 127 1.01 -9.98 -7.79
CA LYS A 127 1.34 -11.10 -8.67
C LYS A 127 1.98 -10.60 -9.96
N VAL A 128 2.85 -11.41 -10.55
CA VAL A 128 3.50 -11.13 -11.81
C VAL A 128 2.68 -11.71 -12.97
N PHE A 129 2.44 -10.90 -13.98
CA PHE A 129 1.73 -11.27 -15.20
C PHE A 129 2.64 -11.10 -16.42
N ARG A 130 2.51 -12.00 -17.38
CA ARG A 130 3.15 -11.82 -18.69
C ARG A 130 2.30 -10.87 -19.53
N ARG A 131 2.92 -9.84 -20.10
CA ARG A 131 2.29 -8.90 -21.05
C ARG A 131 3.19 -8.77 -22.27
N ALA A 132 2.82 -9.40 -23.37
CA ALA A 132 3.67 -9.62 -24.54
C ALA A 132 5.03 -10.20 -24.11
N ASP A 133 6.13 -9.54 -24.39
CA ASP A 133 7.49 -10.00 -24.08
C ASP A 133 8.01 -9.57 -22.69
N LYS A 134 7.16 -8.92 -21.88
CA LYS A 134 7.57 -8.37 -20.57
C LYS A 134 6.74 -8.99 -19.45
N TYR A 135 7.38 -9.06 -18.28
CA TYR A 135 6.68 -9.34 -17.03
C TYR A 135 6.33 -8.03 -16.34
N VAL A 136 5.08 -7.89 -15.90
CA VAL A 136 4.58 -6.74 -15.16
C VAL A 136 4.00 -7.19 -13.83
N ILE A 137 4.23 -6.41 -12.77
CA ILE A 137 3.62 -6.64 -11.48
C ILE A 137 2.27 -5.93 -11.46
N LYS A 138 1.22 -6.68 -11.10
CA LYS A 138 -0.07 -6.11 -10.75
C LYS A 138 -0.32 -6.28 -9.27
N SER A 139 -0.80 -5.22 -8.65
CA SER A 139 -1.17 -5.22 -7.24
C SER A 139 -2.62 -4.78 -7.05
N HIS A 140 -3.28 -5.43 -6.13
CA HIS A 140 -4.65 -5.20 -5.68
C HIS A 140 -4.67 -4.94 -4.17
N VAL A 141 -5.76 -4.48 -3.66
CA VAL A 141 -6.07 -4.53 -2.21
C VAL A 141 -6.18 -6.00 -1.80
N GLY A 142 -5.65 -6.37 -0.64
CA GLY A 142 -5.78 -7.74 -0.11
C GLY A 142 -7.24 -8.12 0.10
N ASP A 143 -7.59 -9.40 -0.07
CA ASP A 143 -8.99 -9.84 -0.06
C ASP A 143 -9.68 -9.54 1.27
N LYS A 144 -8.99 -9.79 2.39
CA LYS A 144 -9.50 -9.49 3.74
C LYS A 144 -9.76 -7.99 3.94
N GLN A 145 -8.84 -7.16 3.49
CA GLN A 145 -8.94 -5.70 3.58
C GLN A 145 -10.04 -5.16 2.68
N LEU A 146 -10.20 -5.73 1.49
CA LEU A 146 -11.26 -5.35 0.57
C LEU A 146 -12.65 -5.69 1.13
N GLU A 147 -12.78 -6.87 1.73
CA GLU A 147 -14.03 -7.26 2.40
C GLU A 147 -14.32 -6.41 3.64
N HIS A 148 -13.31 -6.14 4.47
CA HIS A 148 -13.47 -5.22 5.60
C HIS A 148 -13.91 -3.82 5.13
N ALA A 149 -13.28 -3.29 4.08
CA ALA A 149 -13.66 -2.01 3.49
C ALA A 149 -15.11 -2.02 2.98
N ARG A 150 -15.53 -3.12 2.33
CA ARG A 150 -16.91 -3.34 1.88
C ARG A 150 -17.89 -3.27 3.04
N GLN A 151 -17.64 -4.05 4.09
CA GLN A 151 -18.50 -4.09 5.28
C GLN A 151 -18.60 -2.72 5.94
N LYS A 152 -17.47 -2.03 6.12
CA LYS A 152 -17.42 -0.69 6.71
C LYS A 152 -18.23 0.33 5.89
N LEU A 153 -18.05 0.34 4.57
CA LEU A 153 -18.78 1.25 3.67
C LEU A 153 -20.27 0.92 3.61
N VAL A 154 -20.65 -0.36 3.53
CA VAL A 154 -22.05 -0.79 3.50
C VAL A 154 -22.74 -0.46 4.82
N THR A 155 -22.09 -0.71 5.95
CA THR A 155 -22.62 -0.33 7.27
C THR A 155 -22.86 1.17 7.36
N GLN A 156 -21.89 1.97 6.91
CA GLN A 156 -22.05 3.42 6.92
C GLN A 156 -23.11 3.91 5.92
N ALA A 157 -23.27 3.24 4.78
CA ALA A 157 -24.36 3.50 3.85
C ALA A 157 -25.74 3.24 4.47
N LYS A 158 -25.88 2.17 5.25
CA LYS A 158 -27.11 1.91 6.04
C LYS A 158 -27.37 2.98 7.08
N ASN A 159 -26.33 3.53 7.72
CA ASN A 159 -26.47 4.66 8.65
C ASN A 159 -26.93 5.95 7.95
N ILE A 160 -26.58 6.17 6.69
CA ILE A 160 -27.15 7.29 5.89
C ILE A 160 -28.62 7.06 5.64
N ILE A 161 -29.05 5.84 5.35
CA ILE A 161 -30.46 5.49 5.12
C ILE A 161 -31.27 5.63 6.41
N HIS A 162 -30.73 5.16 7.52
CA HIS A 162 -31.34 5.21 8.86
C HIS A 162 -30.36 5.89 9.83
N PRO A 163 -30.35 7.23 9.90
CA PRO A 163 -29.42 7.96 10.74
C PRO A 163 -29.59 7.58 12.22
N ARG A 164 -28.44 7.43 12.91
CA ARG A 164 -28.44 7.15 14.34
C ARG A 164 -29.02 8.34 15.12
N LYS A 165 -29.64 8.09 16.26
CA LYS A 165 -30.30 9.11 17.07
C LYS A 165 -29.42 10.31 17.43
N GLU A 166 -28.12 10.06 17.58
CA GLU A 166 -27.12 11.07 17.96
C GLU A 166 -26.55 11.84 16.75
N LYS A 167 -26.86 11.41 15.52
CA LYS A 167 -26.30 12.02 14.29
C LYS A 167 -27.39 12.28 13.26
N HIS A 168 -27.36 13.47 12.69
CA HIS A 168 -28.21 13.79 11.53
C HIS A 168 -27.63 13.14 10.26
N GLU A 169 -28.46 12.97 9.24
CA GLU A 169 -28.06 12.42 7.93
C GLU A 169 -26.78 13.07 7.36
N ARG A 170 -26.64 14.40 7.48
CA ARG A 170 -25.44 15.14 7.08
C ARG A 170 -24.18 14.62 7.81
N GLY A 171 -24.27 14.32 9.10
CA GLY A 171 -23.15 13.77 9.88
C GLY A 171 -22.77 12.36 9.45
N GLU A 172 -23.75 11.52 9.07
CA GLU A 172 -23.48 10.18 8.57
C GLU A 172 -22.86 10.21 7.16
N ILE A 173 -23.28 11.16 6.29
CA ILE A 173 -22.64 11.38 4.98
C ILE A 173 -21.19 11.86 5.16
N SER A 174 -20.95 12.80 6.07
CA SER A 174 -19.60 13.28 6.37
C SER A 174 -18.68 12.13 6.82
N LEU A 175 -19.16 11.26 7.70
CA LEU A 175 -18.41 10.09 8.14
C LEU A 175 -18.15 9.11 6.98
N TYR A 176 -19.16 8.84 6.15
CA TYR A 176 -18.99 8.02 4.95
C TYR A 176 -17.90 8.60 4.02
N ASN A 177 -17.96 9.90 3.76
CA ASN A 177 -16.99 10.60 2.92
C ASN A 177 -15.57 10.52 3.47
N SER A 178 -15.41 10.65 4.79
CA SER A 178 -14.11 10.49 5.46
C SER A 178 -13.56 9.07 5.30
N ILE A 179 -14.41 8.05 5.40
CA ILE A 179 -14.01 6.64 5.15
C ILE A 179 -13.57 6.48 3.69
N VAL A 180 -14.31 7.02 2.73
CA VAL A 180 -13.97 6.96 1.29
C VAL A 180 -12.62 7.61 1.03
N VAL A 181 -12.38 8.82 1.56
CA VAL A 181 -11.11 9.53 1.38
C VAL A 181 -9.96 8.73 1.95
N GLY A 182 -10.10 8.23 3.20
CA GLY A 182 -9.06 7.43 3.84
C GLY A 182 -8.71 6.15 3.07
N LEU A 183 -9.72 5.42 2.59
CA LEU A 183 -9.50 4.22 1.78
C LEU A 183 -8.83 4.55 0.43
N GLN A 184 -9.28 5.60 -0.25
CA GLN A 184 -8.68 6.03 -1.50
C GLN A 184 -7.23 6.47 -1.32
N ASP A 185 -6.92 7.25 -0.30
CA ASP A 185 -5.58 7.77 -0.09
C ASP A 185 -4.59 6.68 0.34
N TYR A 186 -5.03 5.71 1.13
CA TYR A 186 -4.20 4.58 1.53
C TYR A 186 -3.93 3.60 0.36
N TYR A 187 -4.98 3.21 -0.36
CA TYR A 187 -4.86 2.14 -1.36
C TYR A 187 -4.53 2.62 -2.78
N ARG A 188 -4.45 3.94 -3.05
CA ARG A 188 -4.15 4.48 -4.40
C ARG A 188 -2.86 3.98 -5.04
N ILE A 189 -1.94 3.41 -4.26
CA ILE A 189 -0.68 2.85 -4.74
C ILE A 189 -0.85 1.47 -5.42
N ALA A 190 -1.97 0.78 -5.22
CA ALA A 190 -2.24 -0.47 -5.92
C ALA A 190 -2.48 -0.22 -7.41
N THR A 191 -1.81 -0.99 -8.27
CA THR A 191 -1.89 -0.77 -9.74
C THR A 191 -3.28 -1.03 -10.32
N CYS A 192 -4.07 -1.92 -9.69
CA CYS A 192 -5.43 -2.26 -10.09
C CYS A 192 -6.51 -1.66 -9.17
N ILE A 193 -6.19 -0.56 -8.46
CA ILE A 193 -7.11 0.05 -7.48
C ILE A 193 -8.47 0.45 -8.08
N SER A 194 -8.49 0.85 -9.34
CA SER A 194 -9.74 1.23 -10.02
C SER A 194 -10.71 0.04 -10.13
N GLU A 195 -10.20 -1.18 -10.35
CA GLU A 195 -11.01 -2.40 -10.42
C GLU A 195 -11.57 -2.75 -9.03
N ASP A 196 -10.73 -2.70 -8.00
CA ASP A 196 -11.08 -2.99 -6.61
C ASP A 196 -12.15 -2.00 -6.10
N CYS A 197 -11.91 -0.71 -6.28
CA CYS A 197 -12.84 0.33 -5.86
C CYS A 197 -14.14 0.37 -6.70
N SER A 198 -14.10 -0.05 -7.96
CA SER A 198 -15.32 -0.21 -8.76
C SER A 198 -16.22 -1.31 -8.21
N SER A 199 -15.63 -2.41 -7.74
CA SER A 199 -16.39 -3.48 -7.07
C SER A 199 -17.04 -2.98 -5.77
N LEU A 200 -16.28 -2.26 -4.93
CA LEU A 200 -16.83 -1.64 -3.71
C LEU A 200 -17.95 -0.65 -4.04
N GLY A 201 -17.73 0.21 -5.05
CA GLY A 201 -18.68 1.23 -5.47
C GLY A 201 -20.03 0.64 -5.90
N ARG A 202 -20.02 -0.46 -6.67
CA ARG A 202 -21.26 -1.16 -7.04
C ARG A 202 -22.03 -1.62 -5.81
N SER A 203 -21.38 -2.29 -4.87
CA SER A 203 -22.03 -2.77 -3.63
C SER A 203 -22.66 -1.64 -2.83
N VAL A 204 -21.93 -0.56 -2.60
CA VAL A 204 -22.37 0.60 -1.81
C VAL A 204 -23.51 1.35 -2.51
N MET A 205 -23.37 1.61 -3.80
CA MET A 205 -24.38 2.35 -4.55
C MET A 205 -25.70 1.57 -4.66
N THR A 206 -25.65 0.25 -4.76
CA THR A 206 -26.86 -0.59 -4.71
C THR A 206 -27.58 -0.42 -3.39
N VAL A 207 -26.87 -0.49 -2.27
CA VAL A 207 -27.47 -0.31 -0.92
C VAL A 207 -28.06 1.09 -0.78
N LEU A 208 -27.32 2.13 -1.11
CA LEU A 208 -27.79 3.52 -1.01
C LEU A 208 -28.99 3.79 -1.91
N THR A 209 -28.95 3.34 -3.17
CA THR A 209 -30.03 3.60 -4.12
C THR A 209 -31.32 2.91 -3.70
N ASN A 210 -31.24 1.64 -3.28
CA ASN A 210 -32.41 0.90 -2.87
C ASN A 210 -32.98 1.39 -1.53
N GLY A 211 -32.14 1.52 -0.51
CA GLY A 211 -32.59 1.94 0.80
C GLY A 211 -33.12 3.37 0.86
N LEU A 212 -32.53 4.29 0.09
CA LEU A 212 -33.06 5.66 0.01
C LEU A 212 -34.37 5.74 -0.78
N LYS A 213 -34.64 4.82 -1.73
CA LYS A 213 -35.94 4.75 -2.41
C LYS A 213 -37.06 4.32 -1.45
N GLU A 214 -36.77 3.41 -0.54
CA GLU A 214 -37.74 2.95 0.47
C GLU A 214 -38.03 4.04 1.51
N ARG A 215 -37.09 4.95 1.73
CA ARG A 215 -37.26 6.11 2.61
C ARG A 215 -38.02 7.21 1.87
N GLN A 216 -39.25 7.50 2.28
CA GLN A 216 -40.13 8.46 1.65
C GLN A 216 -39.47 9.84 1.40
N GLY A 217 -39.45 10.28 0.14
CA GLY A 217 -38.88 11.57 -0.28
C GLY A 217 -37.35 11.62 -0.38
N SER A 218 -36.63 10.55 -0.02
CA SER A 218 -35.17 10.49 -0.09
C SER A 218 -34.67 9.77 -1.34
N ARG A 219 -33.62 10.27 -1.93
CA ARG A 219 -32.94 9.65 -3.10
C ARG A 219 -31.59 10.29 -3.38
N LEU A 220 -30.76 9.62 -4.17
CA LEU A 220 -29.55 10.20 -4.72
C LEU A 220 -29.87 10.99 -5.99
N VAL A 221 -29.39 12.23 -6.04
CA VAL A 221 -29.59 13.17 -7.19
C VAL A 221 -28.24 13.59 -7.77
N ARG A 222 -28.25 14.18 -8.97
CA ARG A 222 -27.02 14.63 -9.63
C ARG A 222 -26.56 16.00 -9.16
N ASN A 223 -27.47 16.84 -8.73
CA ASN A 223 -27.22 18.23 -8.34
C ASN A 223 -27.44 18.38 -6.82
N GLY A 224 -26.65 19.21 -6.20
CA GLY A 224 -26.72 19.55 -4.78
C GLY A 224 -25.96 20.83 -4.48
N ARG A 225 -25.48 21.02 -3.26
CA ARG A 225 -24.71 22.20 -2.89
C ARG A 225 -23.43 22.37 -3.73
N LYS A 226 -22.94 23.59 -3.81
CA LYS A 226 -21.62 23.88 -4.42
C LYS A 226 -20.53 23.11 -3.70
N LEU A 227 -19.63 22.51 -4.48
CA LEU A 227 -18.48 21.77 -3.98
C LEU A 227 -17.45 22.73 -3.36
N THR A 228 -16.84 22.31 -2.28
CA THR A 228 -15.65 22.98 -1.72
C THR A 228 -14.46 22.88 -2.68
N VAL A 229 -13.39 23.63 -2.42
CA VAL A 229 -12.17 23.58 -3.25
C VAL A 229 -11.60 22.15 -3.29
N PHE A 230 -11.51 21.48 -2.15
CA PHE A 230 -11.05 20.10 -2.06
C PHE A 230 -11.95 19.13 -2.86
N GLU A 231 -13.25 19.21 -2.66
CA GLU A 231 -14.22 18.35 -3.36
C GLU A 231 -14.17 18.57 -4.87
N SER A 232 -14.08 19.82 -5.31
CA SER A 232 -13.98 20.18 -6.71
C SER A 232 -12.71 19.63 -7.36
N GLN A 233 -11.58 19.75 -6.68
CA GLN A 233 -10.30 19.21 -7.16
C GLN A 233 -10.32 17.68 -7.25
N LYS A 234 -10.85 17.00 -6.22
CA LYS A 234 -10.82 15.54 -6.11
C LYS A 234 -11.93 14.86 -6.90
N TYR A 235 -13.16 15.40 -6.88
CA TYR A 235 -14.37 14.76 -7.41
C TYR A 235 -15.12 15.56 -8.47
N GLY A 236 -14.77 16.82 -8.72
CA GLY A 236 -15.52 17.72 -9.60
C GLY A 236 -15.70 17.22 -11.05
N LYS A 237 -14.79 16.38 -11.53
CA LYS A 237 -14.88 15.74 -12.87
C LYS A 237 -15.56 14.36 -12.83
N SER A 238 -16.08 13.93 -11.68
CA SER A 238 -16.66 12.60 -11.53
C SER A 238 -18.13 12.57 -12.00
N LYS A 239 -18.40 11.75 -13.01
CA LYS A 239 -19.78 11.46 -13.44
C LYS A 239 -20.55 10.61 -12.42
N SER A 240 -19.86 10.01 -11.46
CA SER A 240 -20.43 9.14 -10.42
C SER A 240 -20.76 9.87 -9.12
N LEU A 241 -20.41 11.16 -9.01
CA LEU A 241 -20.77 11.96 -7.84
C LEU A 241 -22.28 12.07 -7.73
N ARG A 242 -22.82 11.88 -6.54
CA ARG A 242 -24.24 12.00 -6.23
C ARG A 242 -24.41 12.83 -4.97
N TYR A 243 -25.60 13.35 -4.78
CA TYR A 243 -26.00 14.14 -3.62
C TYR A 243 -27.21 13.50 -2.97
N ALA A 244 -27.30 13.54 -1.66
CA ALA A 244 -28.49 13.08 -0.95
C ALA A 244 -29.56 14.17 -0.99
N LYS A 245 -30.70 13.86 -1.60
CA LYS A 245 -31.84 14.79 -1.68
C LYS A 245 -32.31 15.12 -0.24
N GLY A 246 -32.47 16.38 0.06
CA GLY A 246 -32.88 16.86 1.39
C GLY A 246 -31.74 17.47 2.20
N THR A 247 -30.51 16.94 2.10
CA THR A 247 -29.33 17.58 2.71
C THR A 247 -28.46 18.29 1.68
N ASP A 248 -28.63 17.95 0.40
CA ASP A 248 -27.82 18.41 -0.75
C ASP A 248 -26.32 18.15 -0.59
N GLU A 249 -25.95 17.26 0.37
CA GLU A 249 -24.54 16.89 0.61
C GLU A 249 -24.03 15.90 -0.43
N PRO A 250 -22.78 16.08 -0.89
CA PRO A 250 -22.16 15.15 -1.84
C PRO A 250 -21.82 13.84 -1.14
N VAL A 251 -22.16 12.73 -1.79
CA VAL A 251 -21.76 11.37 -1.42
C VAL A 251 -20.59 10.97 -2.33
N TYR A 252 -19.39 10.82 -1.76
CA TYR A 252 -18.19 10.61 -2.55
C TYR A 252 -18.15 9.22 -3.19
N PRO A 253 -17.89 9.15 -4.51
CA PRO A 253 -17.80 7.87 -5.19
C PRO A 253 -16.47 7.17 -4.89
N ILE A 254 -16.50 6.08 -4.13
CA ILE A 254 -15.31 5.25 -3.86
C ILE A 254 -14.64 4.76 -5.15
N SER A 255 -15.42 4.52 -6.21
CA SER A 255 -14.93 4.07 -7.51
C SER A 255 -14.17 5.14 -8.30
N TYR A 256 -14.26 6.42 -7.90
CA TYR A 256 -13.56 7.49 -8.61
C TYR A 256 -12.14 7.65 -8.07
N ILE A 257 -11.27 6.74 -8.49
CA ILE A 257 -9.87 6.69 -8.10
C ILE A 257 -8.99 6.24 -9.26
N ARG A 258 -7.75 6.74 -9.30
CA ARG A 258 -6.70 6.30 -10.21
C ARG A 258 -5.47 5.90 -9.42
N HIS A 259 -4.77 4.90 -9.94
CA HIS A 259 -3.45 4.54 -9.42
C HIS A 259 -2.53 5.76 -9.40
N SER A 260 -1.90 5.99 -8.28
CA SER A 260 -0.87 7.02 -8.14
C SER A 260 0.12 6.64 -7.05
N ILE A 261 1.39 6.92 -7.32
CA ILE A 261 2.45 6.72 -6.35
C ILE A 261 2.90 8.11 -5.87
N PRO A 262 2.64 8.48 -4.61
CA PRO A 262 2.92 9.83 -4.10
C PRO A 262 4.37 10.27 -4.24
N LEU A 263 5.31 9.31 -4.12
CA LEU A 263 6.75 9.56 -4.07
C LEU A 263 7.51 9.04 -5.28
N SER A 264 6.84 8.50 -6.30
CA SER A 264 7.40 7.51 -7.21
C SER A 264 8.47 7.94 -8.17
N ARG A 265 8.72 9.19 -8.39
CA ARG A 265 9.61 9.56 -9.50
C ARG A 265 10.65 10.63 -9.19
N LYS A 266 10.60 11.24 -8.03
CA LYS A 266 11.67 12.15 -7.60
C LYS A 266 12.73 11.34 -6.84
N ARG A 267 13.66 10.80 -7.59
CA ARG A 267 14.65 9.82 -7.17
C ARG A 267 15.70 10.34 -6.17
N ALA A 268 15.71 11.62 -5.88
CA ALA A 268 16.67 12.25 -4.98
C ALA A 268 16.10 12.60 -3.61
N ILE A 269 14.95 12.02 -3.22
CA ILE A 269 14.38 12.30 -1.91
C ILE A 269 15.05 11.41 -0.87
N ASN A 270 16.10 11.94 -0.26
CA ASN A 270 16.68 11.35 0.93
C ASN A 270 16.04 12.03 2.16
N CYS A 271 15.21 11.29 2.91
CA CYS A 271 14.49 11.80 4.09
C CYS A 271 15.42 12.26 5.23
N TYR A 272 16.67 11.86 5.20
CA TYR A 272 17.68 12.25 6.19
C TYR A 272 18.37 13.59 5.88
N THR A 273 18.15 14.16 4.70
CA THR A 273 18.69 15.49 4.33
C THR A 273 17.59 16.56 4.41
N PRO A 274 17.95 17.85 4.73
CA PRO A 274 16.97 18.93 4.72
C PRO A 274 16.25 19.11 3.39
N ALA A 275 16.97 19.04 2.28
CA ALA A 275 16.41 19.13 0.93
C ALA A 275 15.46 17.95 0.61
N GLY A 276 15.81 16.74 1.06
CA GLY A 276 14.96 15.58 0.88
C GLY A 276 13.69 15.63 1.73
N ARG A 277 13.77 16.09 2.98
CA ARG A 277 12.60 16.33 3.83
C ARG A 277 11.65 17.36 3.22
N LYS A 278 12.20 18.50 2.75
CA LYS A 278 11.40 19.49 2.02
C LYS A 278 10.74 18.89 0.78
N GLY A 279 11.46 18.13 -0.03
CA GLY A 279 10.92 17.46 -1.21
C GLY A 279 9.82 16.43 -0.87
N LEU A 280 9.92 15.73 0.26
CA LEU A 280 8.87 14.86 0.78
C LEU A 280 7.62 15.66 1.13
N HIS A 281 7.78 16.72 1.90
CA HIS A 281 6.70 17.60 2.32
C HIS A 281 5.94 18.20 1.13
N ASP A 282 6.66 18.78 0.17
CA ASP A 282 6.09 19.38 -1.04
C ASP A 282 5.34 18.36 -1.90
N ASN A 283 5.81 17.11 -1.95
CA ASN A 283 5.16 16.06 -2.75
C ASN A 283 3.94 15.45 -2.07
N LEU A 284 3.94 15.31 -0.77
CA LEU A 284 2.80 14.79 -0.01
C LEU A 284 1.70 15.84 0.14
N LYS A 285 1.97 17.13 -0.17
CA LYS A 285 1.05 18.23 0.06
C LYS A 285 0.46 18.23 1.47
N ILE A 286 1.30 17.90 2.43
CA ILE A 286 0.95 17.96 3.84
C ILE A 286 0.99 19.45 4.20
N ASN A 287 -0.17 20.08 4.24
CA ASN A 287 -0.31 21.38 4.88
C ASN A 287 -0.29 21.13 6.39
N VAL A 288 0.74 21.61 7.06
CA VAL A 288 0.82 21.69 8.51
C VAL A 288 0.01 22.90 8.94
#